data_305bcecd20252b8bbe2d8d94bdd5ac67
#
_entry.id   305bcecd20252b8bbe2d8d94bdd5ac67
#
_cell.length_a   1.000
_cell.length_b   1.000
_cell.length_c   1.000
_cell.angle_alpha   90.00
_cell.angle_beta   90.00
_cell.angle_gamma   90.00
#
_symmetry.space_group_name_H-M   'P 1'
#
loop_
_entity.id
_entity.type
_entity.pdbx_description
1 polymer ?
#
loop_
_entity_poly.entity_id
_entity_poly.type
_entity_poly.pdbx_seq_one_letter_code
_entity_poly.pdbx_strand_id
1 'polypeptide(L)'
;LAASPSEIWSASISGSTNRARLAAAPVVAGGKLYVIDADARILAFDAKTGARLWQTQMPSEGNGRSLFGGGVSALGDKIFATTGVGDVAAINAANGTILWKKQPGGPLRGSPTLANGHVYVMSQDNQIYALDQLTGETQWSDAGTVQSTGVFGVAAPAAGQGTVIAGFSSGELTGYRYENGRDLWGDALSRTN
;
A
#
# COMPACT_ATOMS: atom_id res chain seq x y z
N LEU A 1 -9.49 3.60 31.26
CA LEU A 1 -9.74 4.83 30.49
C LEU A 1 -10.61 5.75 31.32
N ALA A 2 -10.17 6.99 31.55
CA ALA A 2 -10.88 7.93 32.43
C ALA A 2 -12.15 8.53 31.79
N ALA A 3 -12.33 8.39 30.47
CA ALA A 3 -13.54 8.79 29.73
C ALA A 3 -13.73 7.94 28.48
N SER A 4 -14.98 7.75 28.07
CA SER A 4 -15.29 7.14 26.77
C SER A 4 -14.87 8.09 25.65
N PRO A 5 -14.30 7.58 24.54
CA PRO A 5 -13.99 8.41 23.39
C PRO A 5 -15.29 9.03 22.82
N SER A 6 -15.22 10.31 22.41
CA SER A 6 -16.32 11.00 21.74
C SER A 6 -15.95 11.26 20.30
N GLU A 7 -16.92 11.13 19.38
CA GLU A 7 -16.74 11.52 17.99
C GLU A 7 -16.55 13.04 17.90
N ILE A 8 -15.50 13.49 17.21
CA ILE A 8 -15.24 14.91 16.97
C ILE A 8 -15.70 15.35 15.57
N TRP A 9 -15.70 14.44 14.60
CA TRP A 9 -16.24 14.63 13.25
C TRP A 9 -16.39 13.30 12.53
N SER A 10 -17.21 13.27 11.50
CA SER A 10 -17.32 12.17 10.56
C SER A 10 -17.35 12.71 9.12
N ALA A 11 -16.86 11.92 8.18
CA ALA A 11 -16.86 12.25 6.76
C ALA A 11 -17.22 11.02 5.94
N SER A 12 -18.04 11.21 4.91
CA SER A 12 -18.36 10.14 3.97
C SER A 12 -17.33 10.11 2.85
N ILE A 13 -16.76 8.93 2.61
CA ILE A 13 -16.02 8.61 1.39
C ILE A 13 -16.97 7.90 0.44
N SER A 14 -17.08 8.36 -0.80
CA SER A 14 -17.92 7.73 -1.79
C SER A 14 -17.20 6.54 -2.40
N GLY A 15 -17.91 5.45 -2.58
CA GLY A 15 -17.41 4.22 -3.20
C GLY A 15 -18.50 3.15 -3.06
N SER A 16 -18.72 2.35 -4.07
CA SER A 16 -19.71 1.27 -4.00
C SER A 16 -19.20 0.19 -3.04
N THR A 17 -19.83 0.09 -1.88
CA THR A 17 -19.43 -0.81 -0.80
C THR A 17 -19.98 -2.23 -0.91
N ASN A 18 -20.87 -2.50 -1.86
CA ASN A 18 -21.66 -3.74 -1.85
C ASN A 18 -20.87 -5.05 -2.00
N ARG A 19 -19.59 -5.02 -2.41
CA ARG A 19 -18.70 -6.20 -2.47
C ARG A 19 -17.22 -5.86 -2.32
N ALA A 20 -16.85 -4.59 -2.20
CA ALA A 20 -15.44 -4.21 -2.04
C ALA A 20 -15.03 -4.27 -0.57
N ARG A 21 -13.94 -4.94 -0.30
CA ARG A 21 -13.29 -4.97 1.04
C ARG A 21 -12.05 -4.09 1.00
N LEU A 22 -12.19 -2.88 1.51
CA LEU A 22 -11.05 -2.03 1.78
C LEU A 22 -10.50 -2.42 3.16
N ALA A 23 -9.36 -3.07 3.15
CA ALA A 23 -8.63 -3.38 4.38
C ALA A 23 -7.51 -2.35 4.64
N ALA A 24 -7.44 -1.30 3.83
CA ALA A 24 -6.48 -0.23 3.98
C ALA A 24 -6.82 0.65 5.18
N ALA A 25 -5.90 0.75 6.12
CA ALA A 25 -6.02 1.69 7.23
C ALA A 25 -5.86 3.13 6.73
N PRO A 26 -6.60 4.10 7.28
CA PRO A 26 -6.33 5.51 7.05
C PRO A 26 -4.96 5.90 7.62
N VAL A 27 -4.31 6.89 7.01
CA VAL A 27 -3.00 7.39 7.45
C VAL A 27 -3.11 8.85 7.86
N VAL A 28 -2.61 9.18 9.05
CA VAL A 28 -2.52 10.56 9.53
C VAL A 28 -1.07 11.02 9.46
N ALA A 29 -0.83 12.10 8.72
CA ALA A 29 0.48 12.74 8.61
C ALA A 29 0.35 14.23 8.35
N GLY A 30 1.22 15.05 8.93
CA GLY A 30 1.24 16.49 8.72
C GLY A 30 -0.10 17.20 8.99
N GLY A 31 -0.87 16.73 9.98
CA GLY A 31 -2.19 17.29 10.32
C GLY A 31 -3.30 16.95 9.33
N LYS A 32 -3.07 16.02 8.41
CA LYS A 32 -4.04 15.55 7.42
C LYS A 32 -4.30 14.06 7.59
N LEU A 33 -5.53 13.64 7.28
CA LEU A 33 -5.94 12.26 7.16
C LEU A 33 -6.04 11.89 5.67
N TYR A 34 -5.41 10.79 5.29
CA TYR A 34 -5.43 10.26 3.92
C TYR A 34 -6.11 8.90 3.89
N VAL A 35 -6.97 8.72 2.91
CA VAL A 35 -7.67 7.45 2.64
C VAL A 35 -7.72 7.18 1.15
N ILE A 36 -7.83 5.90 0.79
CA ILE A 36 -8.19 5.47 -0.56
C ILE A 36 -9.55 4.78 -0.49
N ASP A 37 -10.40 5.00 -1.48
CA ASP A 37 -11.69 4.32 -1.58
C ASP A 37 -11.66 3.14 -2.57
N ALA A 38 -12.78 2.42 -2.66
CA ALA A 38 -12.93 1.25 -3.52
C ALA A 38 -12.88 1.57 -5.04
N ASP A 39 -13.05 2.83 -5.40
CA ASP A 39 -12.96 3.31 -6.78
C ASP A 39 -11.56 3.88 -7.10
N ALA A 40 -10.57 3.58 -6.25
CA ALA A 40 -9.19 4.08 -6.35
C ALA A 40 -9.08 5.62 -6.32
N ARG A 41 -9.97 6.28 -5.57
CA ARG A 41 -9.83 7.70 -5.25
C ARG A 41 -9.06 7.86 -3.96
N ILE A 42 -8.07 8.73 -3.97
CA ILE A 42 -7.34 9.15 -2.80
C ILE A 42 -7.93 10.47 -2.32
N LEU A 43 -8.27 10.54 -1.04
CA LEU A 43 -8.85 11.73 -0.42
C LEU A 43 -7.97 12.18 0.73
N ALA A 44 -7.86 13.50 0.89
CA ALA A 44 -7.24 14.11 2.04
C ALA A 44 -8.24 14.98 2.79
N PHE A 45 -8.21 14.86 4.11
CA PHE A 45 -9.03 15.65 5.03
C PHE A 45 -8.13 16.35 6.05
N ASP A 46 -8.56 17.49 6.52
CA ASP A 46 -8.00 18.09 7.72
C ASP A 46 -8.29 17.18 8.91
N ALA A 47 -7.26 16.77 9.64
CA ALA A 47 -7.41 15.78 10.70
C ALA A 47 -8.16 16.30 11.93
N LYS A 48 -8.26 17.63 12.11
CA LYS A 48 -8.96 18.24 13.24
C LYS A 48 -10.42 18.51 12.93
N THR A 49 -10.73 18.96 11.72
CA THR A 49 -12.06 19.43 11.34
C THR A 49 -12.86 18.48 10.47
N GLY A 50 -12.19 17.48 9.84
CA GLY A 50 -12.80 16.59 8.87
C GLY A 50 -13.10 17.27 7.52
N ALA A 51 -12.68 18.51 7.31
CA ALA A 51 -12.88 19.19 6.04
C ALA A 51 -12.06 18.53 4.93
N ARG A 52 -12.70 18.23 3.81
CA ARG A 52 -12.00 17.65 2.64
C ARG A 52 -11.10 18.71 2.01
N LEU A 53 -9.82 18.42 1.92
CA LEU A 53 -8.80 19.30 1.37
C LEU A 53 -8.64 19.10 -0.15
N TRP A 54 -8.52 17.84 -0.58
CA TRP A 54 -8.42 17.48 -2.00
C TRP A 54 -8.87 16.04 -2.23
N GLN A 55 -9.07 15.71 -3.50
CA GLN A 55 -9.40 14.37 -3.97
C GLN A 55 -8.71 14.12 -5.30
N THR A 56 -8.11 12.96 -5.48
CA THR A 56 -7.43 12.56 -6.71
C THR A 56 -7.93 11.19 -7.15
N GLN A 57 -8.36 11.07 -8.40
CA GLN A 57 -8.68 9.80 -9.02
C GLN A 57 -7.40 9.18 -9.58
N MET A 58 -7.07 7.95 -9.18
CA MET A 58 -6.02 7.18 -9.83
C MET A 58 -6.49 6.82 -11.25
N PRO A 59 -5.76 7.24 -12.31
CA PRO A 59 -6.07 6.77 -13.66
C PRO A 59 -5.81 5.27 -13.73
N SER A 60 -6.77 4.51 -14.21
CA SER A 60 -6.67 3.06 -14.35
C SER A 60 -7.11 2.67 -15.77
N GLU A 61 -6.37 1.78 -16.41
CA GLU A 61 -6.80 1.19 -17.66
C GLU A 61 -7.91 0.17 -17.39
N GLY A 62 -9.01 0.26 -18.11
CA GLY A 62 -10.20 -0.56 -17.92
C GLY A 62 -11.15 -0.03 -16.84
N ASN A 63 -12.02 -0.88 -16.33
CA ASN A 63 -13.01 -0.52 -15.32
C ASN A 63 -12.44 -0.26 -13.90
N GLY A 64 -11.14 -0.19 -13.73
CA GLY A 64 -10.40 0.30 -12.58
C GLY A 64 -10.80 -0.16 -11.18
N ARG A 65 -11.86 -0.94 -11.07
CA ARG A 65 -12.42 -1.41 -9.81
C ARG A 65 -11.77 -2.70 -9.38
N SER A 66 -11.03 -2.63 -8.30
CA SER A 66 -10.65 -3.84 -7.59
C SER A 66 -11.54 -4.04 -6.39
N LEU A 67 -12.03 -5.25 -6.24
CA LEU A 67 -12.81 -5.64 -5.06
C LEU A 67 -11.94 -5.78 -3.80
N PHE A 68 -10.62 -5.84 -3.95
CA PHE A 68 -9.66 -6.12 -2.88
C PHE A 68 -8.31 -5.44 -3.12
N GLY A 69 -7.62 -5.15 -2.02
CA GLY A 69 -6.25 -4.65 -2.04
C GLY A 69 -6.13 -3.14 -2.18
N GLY A 70 -4.88 -2.70 -2.13
CA GLY A 70 -4.52 -1.30 -2.13
C GLY A 70 -4.45 -0.66 -0.75
N GLY A 71 -3.88 0.52 -0.70
CA GLY A 71 -3.74 1.32 0.51
C GLY A 71 -2.91 2.57 0.30
N VAL A 72 -2.71 3.31 1.36
CA VAL A 72 -1.93 4.55 1.35
C VAL A 72 -0.86 4.53 2.44
N SER A 73 0.25 5.22 2.17
CA SER A 73 1.30 5.51 3.14
C SER A 73 1.82 6.92 2.91
N ALA A 74 2.32 7.57 3.96
CA ALA A 74 2.78 8.95 3.91
C ALA A 74 4.23 9.06 4.34
N LEU A 75 5.02 9.85 3.61
CA LEU A 75 6.40 10.18 3.96
C LEU A 75 6.73 11.60 3.50
N GLY A 76 7.07 12.48 4.46
CA GLY A 76 7.38 13.87 4.18
C GLY A 76 6.22 14.60 3.49
N ASP A 77 6.48 15.13 2.32
CA ASP A 77 5.53 15.87 1.47
C ASP A 77 4.80 15.00 0.43
N LYS A 78 4.94 13.67 0.52
CA LYS A 78 4.38 12.71 -0.44
C LYS A 78 3.48 11.69 0.22
N ILE A 79 2.47 11.30 -0.54
CA ILE A 79 1.62 10.14 -0.29
C ILE A 79 1.92 9.11 -1.36
N PHE A 80 2.06 7.88 -0.95
CA PHE A 80 2.20 6.74 -1.86
C PHE A 80 0.95 5.88 -1.74
N ALA A 81 0.37 5.56 -2.88
CA ALA A 81 -0.86 4.77 -2.96
C ALA A 81 -0.67 3.56 -3.85
N THR A 82 -1.27 2.45 -3.44
CA THR A 82 -1.38 1.22 -4.23
C THR A 82 -2.84 0.94 -4.53
N THR A 83 -3.10 0.25 -5.63
CA THR A 83 -4.45 -0.21 -5.98
C THR A 83 -4.48 -1.73 -6.15
N GLY A 84 -5.63 -2.32 -5.93
CA GLY A 84 -5.82 -3.76 -6.16
C GLY A 84 -5.83 -4.17 -7.64
N VAL A 85 -5.66 -3.24 -8.58
CA VAL A 85 -5.44 -3.52 -10.01
C VAL A 85 -3.96 -3.45 -10.40
N GLY A 86 -3.06 -3.14 -9.45
CA GLY A 86 -1.61 -3.19 -9.66
C GLY A 86 -0.93 -1.83 -9.78
N ASP A 87 -1.66 -0.71 -9.68
CA ASP A 87 -1.04 0.61 -9.76
C ASP A 87 -0.33 1.00 -8.46
N VAL A 88 0.81 1.67 -8.60
CA VAL A 88 1.52 2.40 -7.55
C VAL A 88 1.68 3.84 -7.98
N ALA A 89 1.41 4.80 -7.12
CA ALA A 89 1.59 6.21 -7.43
C ALA A 89 2.19 6.97 -6.25
N ALA A 90 3.01 7.97 -6.56
CA ALA A 90 3.38 9.03 -5.64
C ALA A 90 2.54 10.28 -5.93
N ILE A 91 2.08 10.92 -4.87
CA ILE A 91 1.12 12.03 -4.92
C ILE A 91 1.64 13.13 -3.99
N ASN A 92 1.55 14.36 -4.42
CA ASN A 92 1.88 15.51 -3.59
C ASN A 92 0.85 15.64 -2.44
N ALA A 93 1.31 15.60 -1.20
CA ALA A 93 0.46 15.62 0.00
C ALA A 93 -0.28 16.95 0.21
N ALA A 94 0.19 18.04 -0.40
CA ALA A 94 -0.43 19.35 -0.24
C ALA A 94 -1.68 19.53 -1.12
N ASN A 95 -1.63 19.02 -2.37
CA ASN A 95 -2.64 19.34 -3.39
C ASN A 95 -3.20 18.13 -4.15
N GLY A 96 -2.69 16.90 -3.90
CA GLY A 96 -3.18 15.69 -4.56
C GLY A 96 -2.67 15.48 -5.99
N THR A 97 -1.71 16.27 -6.48
CA THR A 97 -1.14 16.08 -7.82
C THR A 97 -0.35 14.76 -7.88
N ILE A 98 -0.61 13.93 -8.88
CA ILE A 98 0.16 12.71 -9.14
C ILE A 98 1.54 13.11 -9.67
N LEU A 99 2.60 12.70 -8.97
CA LEU A 99 3.98 12.95 -9.33
C LEU A 99 4.51 11.89 -10.30
N TRP A 100 4.19 10.65 -10.02
CA TRP A 100 4.42 9.53 -10.93
C TRP A 100 3.40 8.42 -10.65
N LYS A 101 3.18 7.56 -11.66
CA LYS A 101 2.38 6.33 -11.57
C LYS A 101 3.07 5.22 -12.33
N LYS A 102 3.13 4.03 -11.74
CA LYS A 102 3.72 2.81 -12.31
C LYS A 102 2.84 1.61 -12.03
N GLN A 103 3.02 0.57 -12.83
CA GLN A 103 2.39 -0.73 -12.64
C GLN A 103 3.49 -1.81 -12.69
N PRO A 104 4.14 -2.11 -11.55
CA PRO A 104 5.30 -3.02 -11.54
C PRO A 104 4.94 -4.47 -11.83
N GLY A 105 3.69 -4.86 -11.54
CA GLY A 105 3.23 -6.23 -11.73
C GLY A 105 1.72 -6.34 -11.62
N GLY A 106 1.25 -7.53 -11.22
CA GLY A 106 -0.16 -7.83 -11.04
C GLY A 106 -0.83 -7.09 -9.87
N PRO A 107 -2.07 -7.47 -9.51
CA PRO A 107 -2.83 -6.88 -8.43
C PRO A 107 -2.04 -6.80 -7.12
N LEU A 108 -2.06 -5.63 -6.44
CA LEU A 108 -1.32 -5.41 -5.21
C LEU A 108 -2.17 -5.71 -3.98
N ARG A 109 -1.50 -6.11 -2.87
CA ARG A 109 -2.19 -6.60 -1.68
C ARG A 109 -2.60 -5.51 -0.70
N GLY A 110 -1.67 -4.64 -0.32
CA GLY A 110 -1.86 -3.70 0.79
C GLY A 110 -1.20 -2.36 0.56
N SER A 111 -1.11 -1.59 1.64
CA SER A 111 -0.40 -0.31 1.63
C SER A 111 1.09 -0.49 1.31
N PRO A 112 1.72 0.46 0.62
CA PRO A 112 3.14 0.42 0.37
C PRO A 112 3.93 0.65 1.67
N THR A 113 5.09 -0.01 1.81
CA THR A 113 6.05 0.27 2.89
C THR A 113 7.13 1.20 2.37
N LEU A 114 7.44 2.24 3.14
CA LEU A 114 8.35 3.31 2.75
C LEU A 114 9.59 3.29 3.63
N ALA A 115 10.73 2.98 3.05
CA ALA A 115 12.01 3.02 3.75
C ALA A 115 13.18 3.11 2.77
N ASN A 116 14.31 3.66 3.23
CA ASN A 116 15.60 3.65 2.53
C ASN A 116 15.53 4.20 1.08
N GLY A 117 14.68 5.19 0.82
CA GLY A 117 14.51 5.74 -0.53
C GLY A 117 13.66 4.86 -1.48
N HIS A 118 13.05 3.78 -0.98
CA HIS A 118 12.24 2.86 -1.77
C HIS A 118 10.77 2.83 -1.32
N VAL A 119 9.92 2.43 -2.26
CA VAL A 119 8.53 2.05 -2.06
C VAL A 119 8.43 0.54 -2.27
N TYR A 120 8.19 -0.20 -1.20
CA TYR A 120 8.04 -1.65 -1.27
C TYR A 120 6.57 -2.02 -1.38
N VAL A 121 6.24 -2.86 -2.35
CA VAL A 121 4.88 -3.34 -2.57
C VAL A 121 4.88 -4.85 -2.82
N MET A 122 3.79 -5.50 -2.45
CA MET A 122 3.59 -6.93 -2.70
C MET A 122 2.37 -7.16 -3.59
N SER A 123 2.53 -8.04 -4.57
CA SER A 123 1.43 -8.46 -5.43
C SER A 123 0.72 -9.72 -4.90
N GLN A 124 -0.45 -10.00 -5.45
CA GLN A 124 -1.25 -11.17 -5.07
C GLN A 124 -0.62 -12.49 -5.53
N ASP A 125 0.23 -12.47 -6.54
CA ASP A 125 0.98 -13.59 -7.08
C ASP A 125 2.36 -13.79 -6.41
N ASN A 126 2.47 -13.37 -5.15
CA ASN A 126 3.66 -13.56 -4.31
C ASN A 126 4.94 -12.91 -4.84
N GLN A 127 4.87 -11.72 -5.42
CA GLN A 127 6.05 -10.96 -5.77
C GLN A 127 6.21 -9.73 -4.88
N ILE A 128 7.44 -9.42 -4.53
CA ILE A 128 7.84 -8.16 -3.90
C ILE A 128 8.54 -7.29 -4.94
N TYR A 129 8.23 -6.00 -4.93
CA TYR A 129 8.88 -4.98 -5.76
C TYR A 129 9.41 -3.86 -4.87
N ALA A 130 10.62 -3.41 -5.14
CA ALA A 130 11.19 -2.19 -4.60
C ALA A 130 11.27 -1.13 -5.70
N LEU A 131 10.50 -0.07 -5.57
CA LEU A 131 10.49 1.04 -6.51
C LEU A 131 11.25 2.22 -5.90
N ASP A 132 11.93 2.98 -6.74
CA ASP A 132 12.54 4.25 -6.33
C ASP A 132 11.45 5.26 -5.92
N GLN A 133 11.61 5.91 -4.78
CA GLN A 133 10.60 6.87 -4.26
C GLN A 133 10.41 8.11 -5.12
N LEU A 134 11.42 8.51 -5.90
CA LEU A 134 11.38 9.75 -6.70
C LEU A 134 10.81 9.50 -8.09
N THR A 135 11.17 8.37 -8.70
CA THR A 135 10.86 8.08 -10.11
C THR A 135 9.80 6.99 -10.31
N GLY A 136 9.59 6.14 -9.29
CA GLY A 136 8.74 4.96 -9.39
C GLY A 136 9.35 3.80 -10.20
N GLU A 137 10.61 3.92 -10.64
CA GLU A 137 11.27 2.84 -11.38
C GLU A 137 11.58 1.66 -10.46
N THR A 138 11.33 0.45 -10.94
CA THR A 138 11.67 -0.77 -10.19
C THR A 138 13.19 -0.93 -10.12
N GLN A 139 13.71 -0.94 -8.90
CA GLN A 139 15.13 -1.13 -8.63
C GLN A 139 15.47 -2.62 -8.54
N TRP A 140 14.62 -3.38 -7.88
CA TRP A 140 14.70 -4.83 -7.79
C TRP A 140 13.33 -5.43 -7.52
N SER A 141 13.20 -6.72 -7.81
CA SER A 141 12.03 -7.51 -7.46
C SER A 141 12.45 -8.95 -7.18
N ASP A 142 11.63 -9.65 -6.39
CA ASP A 142 11.78 -11.08 -6.15
C ASP A 142 10.41 -11.76 -6.02
N ALA A 143 10.38 -13.09 -6.17
CA ALA A 143 9.17 -13.88 -6.12
C ALA A 143 9.28 -14.98 -5.08
N GLY A 144 8.32 -15.04 -4.16
CA GLY A 144 8.12 -16.22 -3.31
C GLY A 144 7.49 -17.38 -4.09
N THR A 145 7.45 -18.54 -3.45
CA THR A 145 6.84 -19.73 -4.05
C THR A 145 5.36 -19.52 -4.39
N VAL A 146 5.00 -19.80 -5.63
CA VAL A 146 3.61 -19.70 -6.09
C VAL A 146 2.81 -20.88 -5.51
N GLN A 147 1.75 -20.57 -4.78
CA GLN A 147 0.79 -21.56 -4.27
C GLN A 147 -0.49 -21.52 -5.09
N SER A 148 -1.07 -22.69 -5.35
CA SER A 148 -2.35 -22.82 -6.08
C SER A 148 -3.55 -22.22 -5.33
N THR A 149 -3.45 -22.08 -4.00
CA THR A 149 -4.44 -21.44 -3.14
C THR A 149 -3.77 -20.33 -2.34
N GLY A 150 -3.89 -19.10 -2.82
CA GLY A 150 -3.38 -17.93 -2.11
C GLY A 150 -4.34 -17.48 -1.00
N VAL A 151 -3.80 -17.13 0.17
CA VAL A 151 -4.58 -16.40 1.18
C VAL A 151 -4.67 -14.96 0.74
N PHE A 152 -5.90 -14.47 0.54
CA PHE A 152 -6.15 -13.05 0.29
C PHE A 152 -5.88 -12.26 1.58
N GLY A 153 -4.66 -11.79 1.74
CA GLY A 153 -4.22 -10.99 2.87
C GLY A 153 -3.75 -9.61 2.45
N VAL A 154 -3.88 -8.64 3.34
CA VAL A 154 -3.37 -7.25 3.18
C VAL A 154 -1.97 -7.09 3.75
N ALA A 155 -1.12 -8.10 3.65
CA ALA A 155 0.24 -8.02 4.14
C ALA A 155 1.04 -6.97 3.36
N ALA A 156 1.62 -6.03 4.10
CA ALA A 156 2.65 -5.11 3.61
C ALA A 156 4.02 -5.65 4.04
N PRO A 157 5.09 -5.44 3.26
CA PRO A 157 6.45 -5.72 3.72
C PRO A 157 6.78 -4.90 4.97
N ALA A 158 7.65 -5.42 5.82
CA ALA A 158 8.27 -4.65 6.90
C ALA A 158 9.66 -4.21 6.46
N ALA A 159 10.08 -3.00 6.82
CA ALA A 159 11.42 -2.51 6.49
C ALA A 159 12.04 -1.74 7.64
N GLY A 160 13.32 -1.96 7.88
CA GLY A 160 14.11 -1.27 8.90
C GLY A 160 15.55 -1.74 8.93
N GLN A 161 16.46 -0.87 9.41
CA GLN A 161 17.88 -1.21 9.63
C GLN A 161 18.58 -1.88 8.43
N GLY A 162 18.27 -1.44 7.22
CA GLY A 162 18.89 -1.99 6.01
C GLY A 162 18.28 -3.30 5.50
N THR A 163 17.23 -3.79 6.15
CA THR A 163 16.55 -5.04 5.79
C THR A 163 15.10 -4.80 5.43
N VAL A 164 14.61 -5.54 4.44
CA VAL A 164 13.19 -5.63 4.08
C VAL A 164 12.73 -7.05 4.30
N ILE A 165 11.57 -7.22 4.93
CA ILE A 165 11.02 -8.54 5.23
C ILE A 165 9.68 -8.67 4.50
N ALA A 166 9.55 -9.72 3.71
CA ALA A 166 8.30 -10.07 3.03
C ALA A 166 7.76 -11.40 3.53
N GLY A 167 6.45 -11.42 3.80
CA GLY A 167 5.71 -12.66 4.10
C GLY A 167 4.86 -13.06 2.89
N PHE A 168 5.05 -14.26 2.42
CA PHE A 168 4.36 -14.81 1.25
C PHE A 168 3.18 -15.70 1.63
N SER A 169 2.21 -15.85 0.73
CA SER A 169 1.04 -16.70 0.98
C SER A 169 1.37 -18.20 1.04
N SER A 170 2.57 -18.58 0.62
CA SER A 170 3.15 -19.91 0.80
C SER A 170 3.50 -20.23 2.28
N GLY A 171 3.51 -19.22 3.16
CA GLY A 171 4.01 -19.32 4.53
C GLY A 171 5.52 -19.06 4.64
N GLU A 172 6.15 -18.67 3.55
CA GLU A 172 7.55 -18.24 3.52
C GLU A 172 7.68 -16.83 4.09
N LEU A 173 8.79 -16.59 4.78
CA LEU A 173 9.22 -15.30 5.28
C LEU A 173 10.66 -15.09 4.82
N THR A 174 10.91 -14.05 4.03
CA THR A 174 12.23 -13.77 3.48
C THR A 174 12.69 -12.38 3.87
N GLY A 175 13.93 -12.28 4.34
CA GLY A 175 14.61 -11.02 4.61
C GLY A 175 15.56 -10.65 3.48
N TYR A 176 15.40 -9.46 2.93
CA TYR A 176 16.16 -8.94 1.79
C TYR A 176 17.06 -7.78 2.20
N ARG A 177 18.21 -7.66 1.56
CA ARG A 177 19.01 -6.44 1.59
C ARG A 177 18.27 -5.36 0.79
N TYR A 178 18.05 -4.19 1.40
CA TYR A 178 17.24 -3.13 0.81
C TYR A 178 17.81 -2.59 -0.52
N GLU A 179 19.14 -2.58 -0.68
CA GLU A 179 19.83 -1.97 -1.81
C GLU A 179 19.62 -2.71 -3.13
N ASN A 180 19.53 -4.03 -3.09
CA ASN A 180 19.57 -4.86 -4.30
C ASN A 180 18.67 -6.11 -4.28
N GLY A 181 17.86 -6.27 -3.23
CA GLY A 181 16.95 -7.40 -3.09
C GLY A 181 17.63 -8.76 -2.85
N ARG A 182 18.93 -8.77 -2.50
CA ARG A 182 19.62 -10.03 -2.21
C ARG A 182 19.08 -10.63 -0.92
N ASP A 183 18.78 -11.93 -0.95
CA ASP A 183 18.36 -12.68 0.21
C ASP A 183 19.44 -12.64 1.32
N LEU A 184 19.01 -12.33 2.51
CA LEU A 184 19.82 -12.38 3.72
C LEU A 184 19.54 -13.65 4.51
N TRP A 185 18.27 -14.02 4.59
CA TRP A 185 17.75 -15.21 5.25
C TRP A 185 16.34 -15.53 4.77
N GLY A 186 15.93 -16.78 4.92
CA GLY A 186 14.56 -17.24 4.68
C GLY A 186 14.13 -18.20 5.77
N ASP A 187 12.83 -18.20 6.08
CA ASP A 187 12.20 -19.14 7.00
C ASP A 187 10.81 -19.55 6.47
N ALA A 188 10.29 -20.68 6.90
CA ALA A 188 8.98 -21.14 6.56
C ALA A 188 8.12 -21.31 7.82
N LEU A 189 7.05 -20.52 7.91
CA LEU A 189 6.09 -20.55 9.02
C LEU A 189 5.17 -21.78 8.96
N SER A 190 5.01 -22.39 7.78
CA SER A 190 4.26 -23.61 7.59
C SER A 190 5.21 -24.80 7.43
N ARG A 191 5.22 -25.69 8.38
CA ARG A 191 5.81 -27.03 8.20
C ARG A 191 4.75 -27.92 7.57
N THR A 192 4.93 -28.28 6.30
CA THR A 192 4.23 -29.43 5.72
C THR A 192 4.81 -30.68 6.37
N ASN A 193 4.02 -31.32 7.23
CA ASN A 193 4.29 -32.70 7.65
C ASN A 193 3.94 -33.66 6.53
#